data_c1cb6042a66761f83f3576f26cd77dd6
#
_entry.id   c1cb6042a66761f83f3576f26cd77dd6
#
_cell.length_a   1.000
_cell.length_b   1.000
_cell.length_c   1.000
_cell.angle_alpha   90.00
_cell.angle_beta   90.00
_cell.angle_gamma   90.00
#
_symmetry.space_group_name_H-M   'P 1'
#
loop_
_entity.id
_entity.type
_entity.pdbx_description
1 polymer ?
#
loop_
_entity_poly.entity_id
_entity_poly.type
_entity_poly.pdbx_seq_one_letter_code
_entity_poly.pdbx_strand_id
1 'polypeptide(L)'
;MREIVLDTETTGLDCNNGDKIVEIGVIELENHIQTGKYFHSYINPQKKSDPKAEKVHGLTQEFLSDKPLFHEIAEDFLEFISNSKIIIHNAPFDLGFINSELKSCDMSNIDENLVIDTLLLEKQKYIGQSISLDALCRKFNIDISNRTIHGAPVSYTHLRAHETSLH
;
A
#
# COMPACT_ATOMS: atom_id res chain seq x y z
N MET A 1 -11.77 -14.56 -10.06
CA MET A 1 -11.78 -13.07 -10.10
C MET A 1 -10.42 -12.60 -9.63
N ARG A 2 -9.77 -11.78 -10.44
CA ARG A 2 -8.44 -11.24 -10.10
C ARG A 2 -8.55 -10.05 -9.16
N GLU A 3 -7.81 -10.11 -8.09
CA GLU A 3 -7.73 -9.07 -7.07
C GLU A 3 -6.26 -8.76 -6.79
N ILE A 4 -5.97 -7.59 -6.34
CA ILE A 4 -4.66 -7.22 -5.85
C ILE A 4 -4.77 -6.57 -4.46
N VAL A 5 -3.80 -6.80 -3.61
CA VAL A 5 -3.63 -6.09 -2.35
C VAL A 5 -2.45 -5.15 -2.51
N LEU A 6 -2.64 -3.87 -2.21
CA LEU A 6 -1.68 -2.81 -2.43
C LEU A 6 -1.41 -2.04 -1.13
N ASP A 7 -0.16 -1.67 -0.94
CA ASP A 7 0.30 -0.83 0.16
C ASP A 7 1.48 0.04 -0.29
N THR A 8 1.64 1.21 0.32
CA THR A 8 2.73 2.15 0.02
C THR A 8 3.42 2.64 1.28
N GLU A 9 4.72 2.99 1.15
CA GLU A 9 5.45 3.79 2.11
C GLU A 9 5.78 5.15 1.49
N THR A 10 5.83 6.20 2.31
CA THR A 10 5.90 7.58 1.84
C THR A 10 6.88 8.42 2.64
N THR A 11 7.33 9.56 2.08
CA THR A 11 8.23 10.50 2.77
C THR A 11 7.57 11.25 3.92
N GLY A 12 6.25 11.24 3.99
CA GLY A 12 5.43 11.96 4.97
C GLY A 12 3.96 11.65 4.80
N LEU A 13 3.09 12.48 5.33
CA LEU A 13 1.65 12.21 5.41
C LEU A 13 0.79 12.98 4.41
N ASP A 14 1.35 13.93 3.65
CA ASP A 14 0.57 14.84 2.82
C ASP A 14 1.15 14.99 1.41
N CYS A 15 0.55 14.24 0.47
CA CYS A 15 0.92 14.31 -0.95
C CYS A 15 0.68 15.70 -1.56
N ASN A 16 -0.28 16.48 -1.05
CA ASN A 16 -0.55 17.84 -1.51
C ASN A 16 0.55 18.81 -1.07
N ASN A 17 1.26 18.51 -0.01
CA ASN A 17 2.41 19.28 0.48
C ASN A 17 3.76 18.75 -0.07
N GLY A 18 3.72 17.97 -1.14
CA GLY A 18 4.89 17.48 -1.85
C GLY A 18 5.53 16.23 -1.27
N ASP A 19 4.88 15.51 -0.38
CA ASP A 19 5.34 14.18 0.01
C ASP A 19 5.18 13.18 -1.13
N LYS A 20 6.06 12.18 -1.16
CA LYS A 20 6.29 11.26 -2.26
C LYS A 20 6.27 9.81 -1.79
N ILE A 21 5.99 8.89 -2.70
CA ILE A 21 6.10 7.46 -2.47
C ILE A 21 7.58 7.06 -2.45
N VAL A 22 7.96 6.18 -1.53
CA VAL A 22 9.30 5.58 -1.43
C VAL A 22 9.30 4.07 -1.64
N GLU A 23 8.15 3.41 -1.48
CA GLU A 23 7.97 1.98 -1.74
C GLU A 23 6.53 1.69 -2.17
N ILE A 24 6.37 0.81 -3.14
CA ILE A 24 5.08 0.21 -3.53
C ILE A 24 5.21 -1.29 -3.46
N GLY A 25 4.25 -1.93 -2.78
CA GLY A 25 4.09 -3.38 -2.75
C GLY A 25 2.70 -3.77 -3.21
N VAL A 26 2.62 -4.72 -4.13
CA VAL A 26 1.36 -5.26 -4.65
C VAL A 26 1.46 -6.78 -4.76
N ILE A 27 0.49 -7.51 -4.25
CA ILE A 27 0.38 -8.96 -4.45
C ILE A 27 -0.90 -9.30 -5.21
N GLU A 28 -0.83 -10.33 -6.04
CA GLU A 28 -1.98 -10.82 -6.80
C GLU A 28 -2.69 -11.95 -6.05
N LEU A 29 -4.01 -11.85 -6.03
CA LEU A 29 -4.90 -12.92 -5.59
C LEU A 29 -5.78 -13.35 -6.77
N GLU A 30 -6.10 -14.63 -6.83
CA GLU A 30 -7.15 -15.20 -7.67
C GLU A 30 -8.16 -15.91 -6.79
N ASN A 31 -9.42 -15.43 -6.80
CA ASN A 31 -10.48 -15.91 -5.90
C ASN A 31 -10.03 -15.95 -4.43
N HIS A 32 -9.44 -14.86 -3.95
CA HIS A 32 -8.90 -14.66 -2.58
C HIS A 32 -7.69 -15.54 -2.21
N ILE A 33 -7.09 -16.26 -3.17
CA ILE A 33 -5.90 -17.09 -2.95
C ILE A 33 -4.70 -16.45 -3.64
N GLN A 34 -3.60 -16.31 -2.91
CA GLN A 34 -2.36 -15.74 -3.46
C GLN A 34 -1.81 -16.60 -4.59
N THR A 35 -1.54 -15.97 -5.74
CA THR A 35 -1.01 -16.67 -6.93
C THR A 35 0.51 -16.81 -6.90
N GLY A 36 1.19 -16.05 -6.05
CA GLY A 36 2.64 -15.94 -6.02
C GLY A 36 3.19 -14.80 -6.90
N LYS A 37 2.35 -14.18 -7.74
CA LYS A 37 2.76 -13.00 -8.50
C LYS A 37 2.67 -11.76 -7.64
N TYR A 38 3.62 -10.86 -7.81
CA TYR A 38 3.70 -9.60 -7.09
C TYR A 38 4.39 -8.52 -7.92
N PHE A 39 4.13 -7.27 -7.59
CA PHE A 39 4.90 -6.11 -8.03
C PHE A 39 5.49 -5.45 -6.79
N HIS A 40 6.76 -5.12 -6.84
CA HIS A 40 7.43 -4.41 -5.76
C HIS A 40 8.48 -3.47 -6.33
N SER A 41 8.50 -2.23 -5.85
CA SER A 41 9.55 -1.28 -6.19
C SER A 41 9.84 -0.34 -5.02
N TYR A 42 11.12 -0.13 -4.74
CA TYR A 42 11.58 1.06 -4.04
C TYR A 42 11.66 2.20 -5.04
N ILE A 43 11.42 3.42 -4.59
CA ILE A 43 11.33 4.60 -5.44
C ILE A 43 12.18 5.72 -4.84
N ASN A 44 13.00 6.36 -5.67
CA ASN A 44 13.73 7.56 -5.27
C ASN A 44 12.75 8.75 -5.28
N PRO A 45 12.40 9.31 -4.11
CA PRO A 45 11.46 10.42 -4.03
C PRO A 45 12.12 11.76 -4.41
N GLN A 46 13.44 11.80 -4.67
CA GLN A 46 14.23 13.01 -4.90
C GLN A 46 14.11 14.06 -3.78
N LYS A 47 13.74 13.63 -2.61
CA LYS A 47 13.65 14.47 -1.39
C LYS A 47 13.94 13.62 -0.15
N LYS A 48 14.23 14.28 0.94
CA LYS A 48 14.40 13.63 2.24
C LYS A 48 13.04 13.28 2.84
N SER A 49 12.93 12.10 3.43
CA SER A 49 11.76 11.70 4.22
C SER A 49 11.67 12.50 5.53
N ASP A 50 10.45 12.72 5.99
CA ASP A 50 10.22 13.17 7.37
C ASP A 50 10.86 12.14 8.32
N PRO A 51 11.56 12.60 9.39
CA PRO A 51 12.21 11.69 10.34
C PRO A 51 11.27 10.67 10.99
N LYS A 52 9.98 11.01 11.14
CA LYS A 52 8.97 10.09 11.66
C LYS A 52 8.63 9.01 10.64
N ALA A 53 8.49 9.39 9.36
CA ALA A 53 8.25 8.45 8.27
C ALA A 53 9.45 7.50 8.09
N GLU A 54 10.66 8.03 8.03
CA GLU A 54 11.89 7.22 7.93
C GLU A 54 12.03 6.24 9.10
N LYS A 55 11.64 6.66 10.31
CA LYS A 55 11.64 5.77 11.48
C LYS A 55 10.63 4.62 11.34
N VAL A 56 9.52 4.85 10.65
CA VAL A 56 8.46 3.84 10.43
C VAL A 56 8.89 2.81 9.38
N HIS A 57 9.29 3.25 8.18
CA HIS A 57 9.63 2.34 7.08
C HIS A 57 11.10 1.92 7.03
N GLY A 58 12.01 2.65 7.69
CA GLY A 58 13.43 2.30 7.76
C GLY A 58 14.24 2.57 6.48
N LEU A 59 13.66 3.24 5.47
CA LEU A 59 14.30 3.49 4.18
C LEU A 59 15.03 4.84 4.23
N THR A 60 16.35 4.81 4.24
CA THR A 60 17.17 6.03 4.30
C THR A 60 17.26 6.73 2.94
N GLN A 61 17.53 8.02 2.94
CA GLN A 61 17.75 8.77 1.71
C GLN A 61 18.92 8.21 0.89
N GLU A 62 19.97 7.73 1.54
CA GLU A 62 21.11 7.09 0.87
C GLU A 62 20.69 5.82 0.14
N PHE A 63 19.91 4.95 0.80
CA PHE A 63 19.38 3.73 0.20
C PHE A 63 18.49 4.01 -1.01
N LEU A 64 17.67 5.06 -0.94
CA LEU A 64 16.72 5.42 -1.99
C LEU A 64 17.35 6.17 -3.16
N SER A 65 18.55 6.69 -3.00
CA SER A 65 19.21 7.58 -3.98
C SER A 65 19.50 6.92 -5.34
N ASP A 66 19.70 5.60 -5.37
CA ASP A 66 19.98 4.81 -6.57
C ASP A 66 18.75 4.05 -7.11
N LYS A 67 17.58 4.24 -6.49
CA LYS A 67 16.33 3.59 -6.92
C LYS A 67 15.68 4.33 -8.09
N PRO A 68 14.83 3.65 -8.88
CA PRO A 68 14.13 4.30 -9.98
C PRO A 68 13.23 5.43 -9.51
N LEU A 69 12.98 6.39 -10.38
CA LEU A 69 11.96 7.41 -10.17
C LEU A 69 10.57 6.82 -10.45
N PHE A 70 9.52 7.43 -9.89
CA PHE A 70 8.16 6.92 -10.07
C PHE A 70 7.78 6.77 -11.55
N HIS A 71 8.10 7.74 -12.40
CA HIS A 71 7.76 7.68 -13.82
C HIS A 71 8.41 6.50 -14.57
N GLU A 72 9.53 5.98 -14.07
CA GLU A 72 10.23 4.84 -14.68
C GLU A 72 9.53 3.51 -14.41
N ILE A 73 8.72 3.44 -13.35
CA ILE A 73 8.02 2.21 -12.95
C ILE A 73 6.49 2.31 -13.16
N ALA A 74 5.99 3.48 -13.52
CA ALA A 74 4.56 3.77 -13.53
C ALA A 74 3.79 2.90 -14.54
N GLU A 75 4.34 2.67 -15.74
CA GLU A 75 3.70 1.83 -16.77
C GLU A 75 3.61 0.37 -16.31
N ASP A 76 4.70 -0.21 -15.81
CA ASP A 76 4.73 -1.59 -15.31
C ASP A 76 3.80 -1.77 -14.12
N PHE A 77 3.74 -0.77 -13.23
CA PHE A 77 2.81 -0.75 -12.11
C PHE A 77 1.35 -0.76 -12.59
N LEU A 78 0.99 0.14 -13.51
CA LEU A 78 -0.38 0.22 -14.06
C LEU A 78 -0.77 -1.04 -14.82
N GLU A 79 0.16 -1.63 -15.58
CA GLU A 79 -0.06 -2.90 -16.27
C GLU A 79 -0.35 -4.02 -15.26
N PHE A 80 0.45 -4.09 -14.18
CA PHE A 80 0.28 -5.12 -13.15
C PHE A 80 -1.08 -5.03 -12.47
N ILE A 81 -1.57 -3.83 -12.14
CA ILE A 81 -2.86 -3.65 -11.43
C ILE A 81 -4.07 -3.70 -12.37
N SER A 82 -3.84 -3.69 -13.68
CA SER A 82 -4.93 -3.66 -14.69
C SER A 82 -5.91 -4.82 -14.53
N ASN A 83 -7.19 -4.56 -14.83
CA ASN A 83 -8.27 -5.57 -14.80
C ASN A 83 -8.43 -6.31 -13.45
N SER A 84 -8.14 -5.64 -12.33
CA SER A 84 -8.26 -6.20 -10.99
C SER A 84 -9.15 -5.36 -10.08
N LYS A 85 -9.73 -5.99 -9.06
CA LYS A 85 -10.15 -5.24 -7.87
C LYS A 85 -8.91 -4.90 -7.03
N ILE A 86 -8.87 -3.69 -6.51
CA ILE A 86 -7.71 -3.16 -5.77
C ILE A 86 -8.10 -3.03 -4.29
N ILE A 87 -7.44 -3.80 -3.45
CA ILE A 87 -7.71 -3.87 -2.02
C ILE A 87 -6.65 -3.09 -1.27
N ILE A 88 -7.07 -2.11 -0.48
CA ILE A 88 -6.18 -1.22 0.27
C ILE A 88 -6.76 -0.99 1.67
N HIS A 89 -5.90 -0.92 2.69
CA HIS A 89 -6.32 -0.53 4.04
C HIS A 89 -6.14 0.98 4.24
N ASN A 90 -7.23 1.72 4.45
CA ASN A 90 -7.26 3.18 4.43
C ASN A 90 -6.93 3.76 3.04
N ALA A 91 -7.66 3.29 2.06
CA ALA A 91 -7.44 3.58 0.63
C ALA A 91 -7.25 5.07 0.28
N PRO A 92 -7.94 6.05 0.89
CA PRO A 92 -7.73 7.47 0.57
C PRO A 92 -6.29 7.94 0.73
N PHE A 93 -5.52 7.35 1.67
CA PHE A 93 -4.12 7.68 1.86
C PHE A 93 -3.28 7.25 0.65
N ASP A 94 -3.25 5.96 0.35
CA ASP A 94 -2.42 5.41 -0.74
C ASP A 94 -2.84 5.94 -2.11
N LEU A 95 -4.16 6.01 -2.38
CA LEU A 95 -4.68 6.56 -3.63
C LEU A 95 -4.31 8.02 -3.82
N GLY A 96 -4.33 8.83 -2.75
CA GLY A 96 -3.91 10.23 -2.80
C GLY A 96 -2.48 10.35 -3.30
N PHE A 97 -1.56 9.56 -2.76
CA PHE A 97 -0.15 9.52 -3.17
C PHE A 97 0.03 8.99 -4.60
N ILE A 98 -0.58 7.84 -4.91
CA ILE A 98 -0.46 7.20 -6.23
C ILE A 98 -1.00 8.14 -7.31
N ASN A 99 -2.19 8.71 -7.12
CA ASN A 99 -2.80 9.61 -8.09
C ASN A 99 -2.01 10.92 -8.25
N SER A 100 -1.39 11.42 -7.17
CA SER A 100 -0.48 12.57 -7.25
C SER A 100 0.75 12.28 -8.10
N GLU A 101 1.36 11.11 -7.93
CA GLU A 101 2.51 10.67 -8.74
C GLU A 101 2.11 10.41 -10.20
N LEU A 102 0.98 9.71 -10.45
CA LEU A 102 0.48 9.47 -11.81
C LEU A 102 0.19 10.77 -12.55
N LYS A 103 -0.44 11.74 -11.87
CA LYS A 103 -0.70 13.07 -12.43
C LYS A 103 0.59 13.80 -12.81
N SER A 104 1.65 13.65 -12.02
CA SER A 104 2.96 14.25 -12.34
C SER A 104 3.63 13.63 -13.57
N CYS A 105 3.16 12.45 -14.00
CA CYS A 105 3.58 11.73 -15.20
C CYS A 105 2.60 11.88 -16.37
N ASP A 106 1.60 12.78 -16.29
CA ASP A 106 0.52 12.95 -17.27
C ASP A 106 -0.30 11.66 -17.50
N MET A 107 -0.39 10.80 -16.49
CA MET A 107 -1.17 9.57 -16.50
C MET A 107 -2.51 9.73 -15.78
N SER A 108 -3.49 8.89 -16.15
CA SER A 108 -4.82 8.90 -15.56
C SER A 108 -4.80 8.34 -14.13
N ASN A 109 -5.69 8.88 -13.29
CA ASN A 109 -5.92 8.37 -11.94
C ASN A 109 -6.45 6.93 -11.95
N ILE A 110 -6.23 6.20 -10.87
CA ILE A 110 -6.87 4.90 -10.63
C ILE A 110 -8.38 5.10 -10.51
N ASP A 111 -9.16 4.22 -11.13
CA ASP A 111 -10.62 4.20 -11.01
C ASP A 111 -11.02 3.74 -9.60
N GLU A 112 -11.58 4.67 -8.82
CA GLU A 112 -12.01 4.40 -7.44
C GLU A 112 -13.10 3.31 -7.34
N ASN A 113 -13.87 3.07 -8.41
CA ASN A 113 -14.86 1.99 -8.43
C ASN A 113 -14.24 0.59 -8.39
N LEU A 114 -12.96 0.47 -8.69
CA LEU A 114 -12.20 -0.77 -8.57
C LEU A 114 -11.62 -0.98 -7.17
N VAL A 115 -11.66 0.05 -6.30
CA VAL A 115 -11.00 0.04 -5.00
C VAL A 115 -11.92 -0.45 -3.90
N ILE A 116 -11.39 -1.32 -3.05
CA ILE A 116 -12.02 -1.82 -1.83
C ILE A 116 -11.18 -1.32 -0.65
N ASP A 117 -11.78 -0.46 0.18
CA ASP A 117 -11.15 0.02 1.42
C ASP A 117 -11.51 -0.89 2.58
N THR A 118 -10.55 -1.68 3.05
CA THR A 118 -10.81 -2.63 4.16
C THR A 118 -11.06 -1.91 5.48
N LEU A 119 -10.49 -0.73 5.71
CA LEU A 119 -10.78 0.07 6.90
C LEU A 119 -12.25 0.51 6.94
N LEU A 120 -12.81 0.85 5.78
CA LEU A 120 -14.22 1.26 5.68
C LEU A 120 -15.16 0.08 5.92
N LEU A 121 -14.85 -1.09 5.35
CA LEU A 121 -15.61 -2.32 5.57
C LEU A 121 -15.61 -2.72 7.05
N GLU A 122 -14.49 -2.56 7.73
CA GLU A 122 -14.36 -2.89 9.14
C GLU A 122 -15.14 -1.95 10.04
N LYS A 123 -15.12 -0.64 9.75
CA LYS A 123 -15.94 0.34 10.46
C LYS A 123 -17.42 -0.02 10.41
N GLN A 124 -17.87 -0.56 9.29
CA GLN A 124 -19.26 -1.00 9.13
C GLN A 124 -19.56 -2.27 9.93
N LYS A 125 -18.62 -3.20 10.01
CA LYS A 125 -18.78 -4.50 10.67
C LYS A 125 -18.55 -4.46 12.19
N TYR A 126 -17.65 -3.59 12.67
CA TYR A 126 -17.18 -3.56 14.07
C TYR A 126 -17.38 -2.18 14.71
N ILE A 127 -18.62 -1.69 14.73
CA ILE A 127 -18.98 -0.41 15.34
C ILE A 127 -18.52 -0.35 16.79
N GLY A 128 -17.74 0.70 17.15
CA GLY A 128 -17.28 0.94 18.52
C GLY A 128 -16.02 0.17 18.96
N GLN A 129 -15.35 -0.56 18.09
CA GLN A 129 -14.10 -1.27 18.39
C GLN A 129 -12.88 -0.57 17.76
N SER A 130 -11.66 -0.87 18.28
CA SER A 130 -10.42 -0.43 17.63
C SER A 130 -10.23 -1.18 16.33
N ILE A 131 -10.00 -0.42 15.26
CA ILE A 131 -9.89 -0.89 13.88
C ILE A 131 -8.52 -0.60 13.26
N SER A 132 -7.48 -0.37 14.10
CA SER A 132 -6.12 -0.33 13.58
C SER A 132 -5.71 -1.70 13.04
N LEU A 133 -4.82 -1.74 12.04
CA LEU A 133 -4.34 -3.00 11.46
C LEU A 133 -3.78 -3.95 12.55
N ASP A 134 -3.07 -3.41 13.53
CA ASP A 134 -2.55 -4.21 14.66
C ASP A 134 -3.67 -4.77 15.55
N ALA A 135 -4.75 -3.98 15.78
CA ALA A 135 -5.91 -4.45 16.55
C ALA A 135 -6.61 -5.60 15.84
N LEU A 136 -6.69 -5.54 14.52
CA LEU A 136 -7.28 -6.59 13.69
C LEU A 136 -6.41 -7.84 13.66
N CYS A 137 -5.12 -7.69 13.47
CA CYS A 137 -4.17 -8.81 13.54
C CYS A 137 -4.30 -9.55 14.88
N ARG A 138 -4.36 -8.82 16.01
CA ARG A 138 -4.60 -9.41 17.33
C ARG A 138 -5.94 -10.13 17.42
N LYS A 139 -7.01 -9.51 16.89
CA LYS A 139 -8.37 -10.08 16.93
C LYS A 139 -8.47 -11.39 16.15
N PHE A 140 -7.75 -11.50 15.03
CA PHE A 140 -7.73 -12.68 14.19
C PHE A 140 -6.57 -13.64 14.49
N ASN A 141 -5.85 -13.43 15.61
CA ASN A 141 -4.69 -14.24 16.04
C ASN A 141 -3.60 -14.32 14.96
N ILE A 142 -3.40 -13.24 14.21
CA ILE A 142 -2.34 -13.13 13.22
C ILE A 142 -1.06 -12.73 13.93
N ASP A 143 0.00 -13.52 13.74
CA ASP A 143 1.30 -13.23 14.35
C ASP A 143 1.93 -11.98 13.72
N ILE A 144 2.13 -10.97 14.54
CA ILE A 144 2.79 -9.70 14.17
C ILE A 144 4.16 -9.52 14.84
N SER A 145 4.70 -10.57 15.46
CA SER A 145 5.95 -10.52 16.23
C SER A 145 7.16 -10.08 15.39
N ASN A 146 7.13 -10.36 14.09
CA ASN A 146 8.17 -9.99 13.12
C ASN A 146 7.98 -8.59 12.51
N ARG A 147 6.93 -7.87 12.91
CA ARG A 147 6.64 -6.51 12.40
C ARG A 147 7.45 -5.46 13.15
N THR A 148 8.77 -5.51 13.03
CA THR A 148 9.68 -4.54 13.65
C THR A 148 9.88 -3.29 12.80
N ILE A 149 9.64 -3.40 11.49
CA ILE A 149 9.74 -2.31 10.51
C ILE A 149 8.51 -2.39 9.63
N HIS A 150 7.81 -1.27 9.45
CA HIS A 150 6.77 -1.16 8.43
C HIS A 150 7.45 -1.11 7.06
N GLY A 151 7.19 -2.10 6.23
CA GLY A 151 7.55 -2.15 4.84
C GLY A 151 6.35 -2.65 4.06
N ALA A 152 6.12 -2.15 2.85
CA ALA A 152 5.00 -2.56 2.03
C ALA A 152 4.88 -4.10 1.93
N PRO A 153 5.99 -4.88 1.74
CA PRO A 153 5.94 -6.34 1.72
C PRO A 153 5.41 -6.99 3.01
N VAL A 154 5.54 -6.34 4.16
CA VAL A 154 5.07 -6.87 5.45
C VAL A 154 3.59 -6.54 5.67
N SER A 155 3.18 -5.31 5.33
CA SER A 155 1.81 -4.84 5.56
C SER A 155 0.77 -5.67 4.79
N TYR A 156 0.99 -6.00 3.52
CA TYR A 156 0.00 -6.74 2.74
C TYR A 156 -0.06 -8.24 3.11
N THR A 157 0.97 -8.81 3.70
CA THR A 157 0.88 -10.17 4.26
C THR A 157 -0.16 -10.22 5.39
N HIS A 158 -0.23 -9.16 6.20
CA HIS A 158 -1.21 -9.02 7.27
C HIS A 158 -2.61 -8.70 6.75
N LEU A 159 -2.73 -7.83 5.73
CA LEU A 159 -4.01 -7.52 5.06
C LEU A 159 -4.67 -8.77 4.48
N ARG A 160 -3.90 -9.67 3.85
CA ARG A 160 -4.40 -10.92 3.30
C ARG A 160 -5.06 -11.82 4.35
N ALA A 161 -4.38 -12.01 5.49
CA ALA A 161 -4.91 -12.86 6.55
C ALA A 161 -6.25 -12.32 7.09
N HIS A 162 -6.46 -11.00 6.98
CA HIS A 162 -7.69 -10.34 7.35
C HIS A 162 -8.83 -10.63 6.36
N GLU A 163 -8.59 -10.61 5.07
CA GLU A 163 -9.61 -10.84 4.06
C GLU A 163 -10.21 -12.25 4.12
N THR A 164 -9.37 -13.27 4.34
CA THR A 164 -9.83 -14.66 4.49
C THR A 164 -10.75 -14.85 5.70
N SER A 165 -10.76 -13.93 6.64
CA SER A 165 -11.63 -13.96 7.83
C SER A 165 -12.91 -13.12 7.69
N LEU A 166 -13.05 -12.32 6.62
CA LEU A 166 -14.24 -11.51 6.33
C LEU A 166 -15.30 -12.26 5.49
N HIS A 167 -14.96 -13.42 4.99
CA HIS A 167 -15.83 -14.33 4.24
C HIS A 167 -16.14 -15.59 5.06
#